data_3aa2af118e1b514c6ee8f9d207a085c7
#
_entry.id   3aa2af118e1b514c6ee8f9d207a085c7
#
_cell.length_a   1.000
_cell.length_b   1.000
_cell.length_c   1.000
_cell.angle_alpha   90.00
_cell.angle_beta   90.00
_cell.angle_gamma   90.00
#
_symmetry.space_group_name_H-M   'P 1'
#
loop_
_entity.id
_entity.type
_entity.pdbx_description
1 polymer ?
#
loop_
_entity_poly.entity_id
_entity_poly.type
_entity_poly.pdbx_seq_one_letter_code
_entity_poly.pdbx_strand_id
1 'polypeptide(L)'
;LDYLINRPSVDYFAYGDGEVAFLEIAKEFINNNFSVESLKNKDLPIKGCASVSKDGLKLLVGEYLPRIGLQGSVKAQGRDVIPSPYLSGLLDKFLDGNYVPAFETARGCPFLCTFCDQGLDSTKITTFSVNRMSEEMHYVGKKLSGIKNSTKTIFVFDANWGIFEKDVELSKEILKVMDKYDWPQYIECLTPKSNWNNLIKINDILKNRVQLSLSMQSLSAETLKEIKRTNWTIEQYLDFINQVKKRGKPTASEMIIPLPQETEESYFSGVKF
;
A
#
# COMPACT_ATOMS: atom_id res chain seq x y z
N LEU A 1 4.57 14.66 20.91
CA LEU A 1 3.81 15.84 21.33
C LEU A 1 4.02 17.00 20.36
N ASP A 2 5.26 17.41 20.11
CA ASP A 2 5.61 18.56 19.24
C ASP A 2 5.00 18.47 17.85
N TYR A 3 4.93 17.26 17.30
CA TYR A 3 4.31 17.03 16.01
C TYR A 3 2.83 17.48 15.98
N LEU A 4 2.04 17.08 16.95
CA LEU A 4 0.62 17.42 17.03
C LEU A 4 0.38 18.86 17.48
N ILE A 5 1.15 19.35 18.43
CA ILE A 5 1.06 20.76 18.90
C ILE A 5 1.27 21.74 17.75
N ASN A 6 2.25 21.44 16.89
CA ASN A 6 2.55 22.28 15.73
C ASN A 6 1.59 22.10 14.54
N ARG A 7 0.52 21.29 14.71
CA ARG A 7 -0.50 21.03 13.69
C ARG A 7 -1.91 21.16 14.28
N PRO A 8 -2.34 22.38 14.60
CA PRO A 8 -3.61 22.63 15.29
C PRO A 8 -4.85 22.21 14.48
N SER A 9 -4.69 21.97 13.19
CA SER A 9 -5.75 21.41 12.32
C SER A 9 -5.93 19.91 12.45
N VAL A 10 -5.04 19.20 13.19
CA VAL A 10 -5.14 17.77 13.45
C VAL A 10 -5.74 17.55 14.83
N ASP A 11 -6.98 17.09 14.89
CA ASP A 11 -7.66 16.80 16.15
C ASP A 11 -7.22 15.47 16.76
N TYR A 12 -7.12 14.43 15.93
CA TYR A 12 -6.71 13.09 16.34
C TYR A 12 -5.75 12.49 15.32
N PHE A 13 -4.74 11.82 15.81
CA PHE A 13 -3.80 11.02 15.00
C PHE A 13 -4.05 9.53 15.29
N ALA A 14 -4.55 8.79 14.29
CA ALA A 14 -4.69 7.35 14.38
C ALA A 14 -3.35 6.68 14.06
N TYR A 15 -2.90 5.75 14.90
CA TYR A 15 -1.68 4.99 14.67
C TYR A 15 -1.98 3.51 14.41
N GLY A 16 -1.10 2.88 13.61
CA GLY A 16 -1.30 1.50 13.16
C GLY A 16 -2.36 1.38 12.06
N ASP A 17 -3.16 0.31 12.11
CA ASP A 17 -4.28 0.10 11.18
C ASP A 17 -5.42 1.07 11.52
N GLY A 18 -5.78 1.95 10.60
CA GLY A 18 -6.72 3.04 10.84
C GLY A 18 -8.18 2.63 10.99
N GLU A 19 -8.59 1.45 10.52
CA GLU A 19 -10.00 1.05 10.44
C GLU A 19 -10.68 1.01 11.81
N VAL A 20 -10.04 0.39 12.80
CA VAL A 20 -10.61 0.30 14.16
C VAL A 20 -10.46 1.61 14.90
N ALA A 21 -9.31 2.28 14.79
CA ALA A 21 -9.08 3.57 15.42
C ALA A 21 -10.10 4.63 14.94
N PHE A 22 -10.37 4.69 13.64
CA PHE A 22 -11.39 5.58 13.08
C PHE A 22 -12.79 5.24 13.60
N LEU A 23 -13.12 3.94 13.72
CA LEU A 23 -14.40 3.51 14.29
C LEU A 23 -14.57 4.00 15.74
N GLU A 24 -13.52 3.94 16.56
CA GLU A 24 -13.56 4.43 17.93
C GLU A 24 -13.71 5.96 17.98
N ILE A 25 -13.00 6.70 17.12
CA ILE A 25 -13.21 8.16 16.97
C ILE A 25 -14.65 8.46 16.58
N ALA A 26 -15.20 7.75 15.59
CA ALA A 26 -16.56 7.96 15.10
C ALA A 26 -17.61 7.71 16.19
N LYS A 27 -17.47 6.63 16.97
CA LYS A 27 -18.34 6.34 18.11
C LYS A 27 -18.31 7.46 19.14
N GLU A 28 -17.11 7.90 19.54
CA GLU A 28 -16.99 8.98 20.51
C GLU A 28 -17.54 10.30 19.95
N PHE A 29 -17.35 10.60 18.66
CA PHE A 29 -17.93 11.77 18.01
C PHE A 29 -19.45 11.76 18.02
N ILE A 30 -20.08 10.62 17.72
CA ILE A 30 -21.54 10.44 17.78
C ILE A 30 -22.03 10.60 19.22
N ASN A 31 -21.36 9.97 20.19
CA ASN A 31 -21.70 10.07 21.62
C ASN A 31 -21.56 11.49 22.18
N ASN A 32 -20.85 12.37 21.50
CA ASN A 32 -20.66 13.77 21.85
C ASN A 32 -21.46 14.73 20.93
N ASN A 33 -22.62 14.28 20.44
CA ASN A 33 -23.54 15.06 19.63
C ASN A 33 -22.89 15.67 18.36
N PHE A 34 -21.96 14.93 17.73
CA PHE A 34 -21.23 15.37 16.54
C PHE A 34 -20.39 16.67 16.77
N SER A 35 -19.95 16.89 18.00
CA SER A 35 -19.13 18.06 18.36
C SER A 35 -17.69 17.64 18.66
N VAL A 36 -16.76 18.05 17.83
CA VAL A 36 -15.32 17.87 18.06
C VAL A 36 -14.89 18.61 19.32
N GLU A 37 -15.43 19.81 19.55
CA GLU A 37 -15.12 20.59 20.73
C GLU A 37 -15.56 19.88 22.02
N SER A 38 -16.79 19.36 22.05
CA SER A 38 -17.28 18.58 23.20
C SER A 38 -16.45 17.33 23.45
N LEU A 39 -16.01 16.66 22.38
CA LEU A 39 -15.16 15.50 22.48
C LEU A 39 -13.77 15.86 23.03
N LYS A 40 -13.13 16.90 22.54
CA LYS A 40 -11.84 17.40 23.03
C LYS A 40 -11.89 17.91 24.47
N ASN A 41 -13.02 18.50 24.88
CA ASN A 41 -13.22 18.99 26.24
C ASN A 41 -13.25 17.88 27.32
N LYS A 42 -13.47 16.61 26.93
CA LYS A 42 -13.39 15.48 27.86
C LYS A 42 -11.96 15.18 28.31
N ASP A 43 -10.99 15.58 27.51
CA ASP A 43 -9.54 15.39 27.78
C ASP A 43 -9.17 13.92 28.05
N LEU A 44 -9.83 13.00 27.32
CA LEU A 44 -9.68 11.54 27.47
C LEU A 44 -9.01 10.93 26.23
N PRO A 45 -8.10 9.96 26.43
CA PRO A 45 -7.48 9.26 25.31
C PRO A 45 -8.50 8.34 24.62
N ILE A 46 -8.46 8.28 23.28
CA ILE A 46 -9.24 7.36 22.46
C ILE A 46 -8.36 6.21 22.00
N LYS A 47 -8.88 4.98 22.04
CA LYS A 47 -8.14 3.78 21.61
C LYS A 47 -7.60 3.92 20.19
N GLY A 48 -6.34 3.54 19.99
CA GLY A 48 -5.66 3.60 18.69
C GLY A 48 -5.29 5.01 18.23
N CYS A 49 -5.47 6.03 19.08
CA CYS A 49 -5.28 7.42 18.70
C CYS A 49 -4.40 8.18 19.69
N ALA A 50 -3.79 9.25 19.19
CA ALA A 50 -3.18 10.28 19.99
C ALA A 50 -3.83 11.63 19.68
N SER A 51 -3.95 12.46 20.70
CA SER A 51 -4.43 13.84 20.60
C SER A 51 -3.68 14.73 21.60
N VAL A 52 -3.86 16.02 21.47
CA VAL A 52 -3.31 16.99 22.46
C VAL A 52 -4.41 17.32 23.47
N SER A 53 -4.04 17.37 24.76
CA SER A 53 -4.93 17.81 25.82
C SER A 53 -5.46 19.22 25.56
N LYS A 54 -6.59 19.57 26.20
CA LYS A 54 -7.25 20.88 26.03
C LYS A 54 -6.33 22.05 26.33
N ASP A 55 -5.47 21.93 27.33
CA ASP A 55 -4.49 22.94 27.69
C ASP A 55 -3.26 23.02 26.78
N GLY A 56 -3.15 22.11 25.83
CA GLY A 56 -2.02 22.04 24.89
C GLY A 56 -0.74 21.46 25.46
N LEU A 57 -0.74 21.01 26.73
CA LEU A 57 0.48 20.67 27.45
C LEU A 57 0.82 19.19 27.47
N LYS A 58 -0.15 18.31 27.15
CA LYS A 58 0.01 16.86 27.27
C LYS A 58 -0.39 16.15 25.98
N LEU A 59 0.30 15.06 25.71
CA LEU A 59 -0.15 14.09 24.70
C LEU A 59 -1.06 13.06 25.39
N LEU A 60 -2.27 12.96 24.89
CA LEU A 60 -3.23 11.93 25.28
C LEU A 60 -3.06 10.76 24.32
N VAL A 61 -2.57 9.64 24.81
CA VAL A 61 -2.31 8.44 24.01
C VAL A 61 -3.24 7.32 24.46
N GLY A 62 -4.11 6.87 23.56
CA GLY A 62 -4.99 5.74 23.81
C GLY A 62 -4.25 4.39 23.72
N GLU A 63 -4.95 3.35 24.17
CA GLU A 63 -4.46 1.97 24.08
C GLU A 63 -4.07 1.62 22.64
N TYR A 64 -2.91 0.96 22.46
CA TYR A 64 -2.49 0.49 21.14
C TYR A 64 -3.41 -0.61 20.62
N LEU A 65 -3.87 -0.46 19.39
CA LEU A 65 -4.67 -1.47 18.72
C LEU A 65 -3.76 -2.40 17.90
N PRO A 66 -3.86 -3.72 18.09
CA PRO A 66 -3.07 -4.65 17.31
C PRO A 66 -3.48 -4.62 15.84
N ARG A 67 -2.53 -4.89 14.95
CA ARG A 67 -2.80 -5.00 13.51
C ARG A 67 -3.85 -6.09 13.25
N ILE A 68 -4.83 -5.76 12.41
CA ILE A 68 -5.91 -6.67 12.01
C ILE A 68 -5.32 -7.88 11.28
N GLY A 69 -5.74 -9.09 11.68
CA GLY A 69 -5.28 -10.35 11.09
C GLY A 69 -4.04 -10.96 11.75
N LEU A 70 -3.46 -10.34 12.79
CA LEU A 70 -2.30 -10.91 13.51
C LEU A 70 -2.64 -11.64 14.81
N GLN A 71 -3.82 -11.45 15.39
CA GLN A 71 -4.14 -11.97 16.71
C GLN A 71 -5.39 -12.85 16.77
N GLY A 72 -5.39 -13.81 17.71
CA GLY A 72 -6.54 -14.59 18.12
C GLY A 72 -7.16 -15.45 17.02
N SER A 73 -8.47 -15.67 17.14
CA SER A 73 -9.29 -16.44 16.20
C SER A 73 -9.34 -15.84 14.79
N VAL A 74 -9.07 -14.55 14.64
CA VAL A 74 -9.00 -13.85 13.35
C VAL A 74 -7.70 -14.07 12.58
N LYS A 75 -6.65 -14.63 13.20
CA LYS A 75 -5.38 -14.88 12.53
C LYS A 75 -5.55 -15.81 11.30
N ALA A 76 -6.43 -16.79 11.40
CA ALA A 76 -6.72 -17.72 10.31
C ALA A 76 -7.47 -17.07 9.14
N GLN A 77 -8.21 -15.99 9.39
CA GLN A 77 -8.98 -15.26 8.39
C GLN A 77 -8.20 -14.09 7.78
N GLY A 78 -7.00 -13.79 8.32
CA GLY A 78 -6.22 -12.66 7.89
C GLY A 78 -7.00 -11.35 7.95
N ARG A 79 -6.97 -10.58 6.87
CA ARG A 79 -7.71 -9.31 6.76
C ARG A 79 -9.15 -9.47 6.26
N ASP A 80 -9.60 -10.66 5.91
CA ASP A 80 -10.95 -10.90 5.38
C ASP A 80 -12.06 -10.57 6.40
N VAL A 81 -11.70 -10.41 7.66
CA VAL A 81 -12.60 -9.90 8.71
C VAL A 81 -13.03 -8.44 8.50
N ILE A 82 -12.30 -7.69 7.67
CA ILE A 82 -12.67 -6.32 7.31
C ILE A 82 -13.74 -6.39 6.23
N PRO A 83 -14.93 -5.78 6.42
CA PRO A 83 -15.96 -5.73 5.39
C PRO A 83 -15.44 -5.11 4.07
N SER A 84 -15.88 -5.67 2.95
CA SER A 84 -15.51 -5.11 1.64
C SER A 84 -16.30 -3.84 1.35
N PRO A 85 -15.65 -2.72 1.09
CA PRO A 85 -16.36 -1.53 0.63
C PRO A 85 -16.89 -1.69 -0.81
N TYR A 86 -16.28 -2.55 -1.63
CA TYR A 86 -16.78 -2.88 -2.97
C TYR A 86 -17.99 -3.81 -2.88
N LEU A 87 -17.86 -4.97 -2.23
CA LEU A 87 -18.94 -5.98 -2.19
C LEU A 87 -20.17 -5.49 -1.41
N SER A 88 -19.99 -4.57 -0.47
CA SER A 88 -21.11 -3.93 0.25
C SER A 88 -21.82 -2.85 -0.56
N GLY A 89 -21.29 -2.47 -1.74
CA GLY A 89 -21.83 -1.40 -2.58
C GLY A 89 -21.53 0.02 -2.10
N LEU A 90 -20.77 0.20 -1.02
CA LEU A 90 -20.44 1.54 -0.48
C LEU A 90 -19.69 2.41 -1.48
N LEU A 91 -18.90 1.79 -2.37
CA LEU A 91 -18.13 2.47 -3.39
C LEU A 91 -18.82 2.56 -4.76
N ASP A 92 -20.06 2.08 -4.90
CA ASP A 92 -20.77 2.05 -6.19
C ASP A 92 -20.84 3.41 -6.87
N LYS A 93 -21.03 4.47 -6.10
CA LYS A 93 -21.08 5.84 -6.63
C LYS A 93 -19.76 6.32 -7.28
N PHE A 94 -18.65 5.65 -6.98
CA PHE A 94 -17.33 5.93 -7.56
C PHE A 94 -16.98 4.98 -8.71
N LEU A 95 -17.81 3.96 -8.97
CA LEU A 95 -17.64 3.05 -10.09
C LEU A 95 -18.40 3.57 -11.33
N ASP A 96 -18.29 4.85 -11.59
CA ASP A 96 -18.92 5.57 -12.71
C ASP A 96 -18.01 5.64 -13.96
N GLY A 97 -16.82 5.05 -13.88
CA GLY A 97 -15.84 5.02 -14.96
C GLY A 97 -14.76 6.11 -14.90
N ASN A 98 -14.93 7.13 -14.05
CA ASN A 98 -13.98 8.26 -13.96
C ASN A 98 -12.85 8.01 -12.96
N TYR A 99 -13.07 7.15 -11.97
CA TYR A 99 -12.09 6.87 -10.92
C TYR A 99 -11.35 5.57 -11.21
N VAL A 100 -10.06 5.54 -10.88
CA VAL A 100 -9.24 4.32 -10.95
C VAL A 100 -9.51 3.49 -9.69
N PRO A 101 -10.08 2.27 -9.82
CA PRO A 101 -10.25 1.39 -8.68
C PRO A 101 -8.91 0.97 -8.08
N ALA A 102 -8.86 0.94 -6.76
CA ALA A 102 -7.66 0.63 -6.00
C ALA A 102 -7.89 -0.56 -5.08
N PHE A 103 -6.90 -1.45 -5.02
CA PHE A 103 -6.95 -2.66 -4.23
C PHE A 103 -5.70 -2.75 -3.33
N GLU A 104 -5.88 -3.13 -2.09
CA GLU A 104 -4.81 -3.51 -1.18
C GLU A 104 -4.95 -5.02 -0.93
N THR A 105 -3.99 -5.81 -1.41
CA THR A 105 -4.01 -7.27 -1.24
C THR A 105 -3.21 -7.72 -0.04
N ALA A 106 -2.22 -6.90 0.36
CA ALA A 106 -1.37 -7.10 1.52
C ALA A 106 -0.97 -5.76 2.14
N ARG A 107 -0.94 -5.71 3.46
CA ARG A 107 -0.45 -4.55 4.22
C ARG A 107 0.79 -4.90 5.01
N GLY A 108 1.78 -4.00 4.99
CA GLY A 108 3.07 -4.13 5.63
C GLY A 108 4.20 -4.35 4.65
N CYS A 109 5.43 -4.17 5.13
CA CYS A 109 6.63 -4.34 4.32
C CYS A 109 7.67 -5.14 5.12
N PRO A 110 8.31 -6.19 4.54
CA PRO A 110 9.28 -6.98 5.27
C PRO A 110 10.65 -6.29 5.39
N PHE A 111 10.82 -5.14 4.77
CA PHE A 111 12.08 -4.39 4.73
C PHE A 111 12.11 -3.26 5.76
N LEU A 112 13.33 -2.91 6.17
CA LEU A 112 13.59 -1.92 7.24
C LEU A 112 14.31 -0.68 6.70
N CYS A 113 14.00 -0.24 5.48
CA CYS A 113 14.64 0.95 4.91
C CYS A 113 14.35 2.19 5.77
N THR A 114 15.43 2.85 6.24
CA THR A 114 15.33 3.91 7.25
C THR A 114 14.68 5.21 6.75
N PHE A 115 14.56 5.38 5.45
CA PHE A 115 13.89 6.52 4.82
C PHE A 115 12.38 6.30 4.59
N CYS A 116 11.86 5.11 4.93
CA CYS A 116 10.51 4.70 4.54
C CYS A 116 9.66 4.40 5.79
N ASP A 117 8.51 5.04 5.91
CA ASP A 117 7.57 4.83 7.02
C ASP A 117 6.96 3.42 7.04
N GLN A 118 6.86 2.76 5.88
CA GLN A 118 6.30 1.40 5.77
C GLN A 118 7.09 0.36 6.59
N GLY A 119 8.40 0.57 6.78
CA GLY A 119 9.28 -0.36 7.50
C GLY A 119 9.42 -0.07 8.99
N LEU A 120 8.99 1.10 9.47
CA LEU A 120 9.25 1.52 10.86
C LEU A 120 8.40 0.76 11.87
N ASP A 121 7.12 0.52 11.60
CA ASP A 121 6.18 -0.02 12.59
C ASP A 121 5.80 -1.47 12.37
N SER A 122 6.06 -2.06 11.21
CA SER A 122 5.61 -3.40 10.96
C SER A 122 6.30 -4.13 9.81
N THR A 123 7.25 -4.96 10.18
CA THR A 123 7.75 -6.04 9.32
C THR A 123 6.74 -7.18 9.15
N LYS A 124 5.66 -7.18 9.94
CA LYS A 124 4.62 -8.20 9.88
C LYS A 124 3.62 -7.87 8.78
N ILE A 125 3.46 -8.81 7.87
CA ILE A 125 2.56 -8.68 6.73
C ILE A 125 1.25 -9.37 7.05
N THR A 126 0.16 -8.70 6.75
CA THR A 126 -1.19 -9.26 6.78
C THR A 126 -1.82 -9.19 5.40
N THR A 127 -2.61 -10.17 5.03
CA THR A 127 -3.13 -10.31 3.66
C THR A 127 -4.62 -10.53 3.65
N PHE A 128 -5.28 -10.08 2.59
CA PHE A 128 -6.57 -10.61 2.18
C PHE A 128 -6.39 -11.95 1.46
N SER A 129 -7.41 -12.79 1.50
CA SER A 129 -7.40 -14.03 0.71
C SER A 129 -7.52 -13.75 -0.78
N VAL A 130 -6.98 -14.67 -1.59
CA VAL A 130 -7.12 -14.60 -3.05
C VAL A 130 -8.60 -14.63 -3.46
N ASN A 131 -9.41 -15.42 -2.77
CA ASN A 131 -10.86 -15.51 -3.04
C ASN A 131 -11.55 -14.16 -2.83
N ARG A 132 -11.31 -13.50 -1.68
CA ARG A 132 -11.88 -12.18 -1.40
C ARG A 132 -11.47 -11.16 -2.45
N MET A 133 -10.21 -11.12 -2.83
CA MET A 133 -9.73 -10.17 -3.84
C MET A 133 -10.30 -10.47 -5.22
N SER A 134 -10.44 -11.76 -5.58
CA SER A 134 -11.10 -12.18 -6.81
C SER A 134 -12.55 -11.71 -6.87
N GLU A 135 -13.32 -11.90 -5.79
CA GLU A 135 -14.72 -11.46 -5.71
C GLU A 135 -14.86 -9.93 -5.90
N GLU A 136 -14.00 -9.14 -5.23
CA GLU A 136 -13.99 -7.70 -5.38
C GLU A 136 -13.67 -7.27 -6.81
N MET A 137 -12.65 -7.85 -7.43
CA MET A 137 -12.25 -7.53 -8.79
C MET A 137 -13.32 -7.94 -9.82
N HIS A 138 -13.99 -9.07 -9.61
CA HIS A 138 -15.14 -9.46 -10.42
C HIS A 138 -16.32 -8.48 -10.27
N TYR A 139 -16.58 -8.03 -9.04
CA TYR A 139 -17.62 -7.04 -8.78
C TYR A 139 -17.37 -5.73 -9.52
N VAL A 140 -16.16 -5.19 -9.38
CA VAL A 140 -15.75 -3.95 -10.03
C VAL A 140 -15.72 -4.10 -11.55
N GLY A 141 -15.14 -5.18 -12.07
CA GLY A 141 -15.10 -5.47 -13.49
C GLY A 141 -16.49 -5.56 -14.13
N LYS A 142 -17.44 -6.20 -13.44
CA LYS A 142 -18.85 -6.27 -13.88
C LYS A 142 -19.48 -4.87 -13.93
N LYS A 143 -19.21 -4.01 -12.93
CA LYS A 143 -19.76 -2.64 -12.90
C LYS A 143 -19.20 -1.77 -14.04
N LEU A 144 -17.90 -1.84 -14.29
CA LEU A 144 -17.21 -0.96 -15.24
C LEU A 144 -17.29 -1.44 -16.70
N SER A 145 -17.49 -2.74 -16.95
CA SER A 145 -17.56 -3.30 -18.32
C SER A 145 -18.69 -2.72 -19.16
N GLY A 146 -19.79 -2.30 -18.54
CA GLY A 146 -20.93 -1.68 -19.22
C GLY A 146 -20.82 -0.17 -19.48
N ILE A 147 -19.76 0.48 -18.98
CA ILE A 147 -19.61 1.95 -19.04
C ILE A 147 -18.68 2.33 -20.19
N LYS A 148 -19.22 3.07 -21.16
CA LYS A 148 -18.44 3.58 -22.28
C LYS A 148 -17.38 4.57 -21.79
N ASN A 149 -16.14 4.39 -22.26
CA ASN A 149 -14.97 5.19 -21.86
C ASN A 149 -14.59 5.08 -20.36
N SER A 150 -15.00 3.99 -19.68
CA SER A 150 -14.55 3.76 -18.32
C SER A 150 -13.03 3.59 -18.24
N THR A 151 -12.47 3.95 -17.09
CA THR A 151 -11.05 3.67 -16.79
C THR A 151 -10.75 2.19 -17.00
N LYS A 152 -9.64 1.90 -17.64
CA LYS A 152 -9.15 0.54 -17.89
C LYS A 152 -7.98 0.16 -16.99
N THR A 153 -7.67 0.99 -16.02
CA THR A 153 -6.57 0.81 -15.07
C THR A 153 -7.08 0.40 -13.70
N ILE A 154 -6.34 -0.46 -13.02
CA ILE A 154 -6.44 -0.66 -11.57
C ILE A 154 -5.11 -0.30 -10.91
N PHE A 155 -5.18 0.07 -9.65
CA PHE A 155 -3.99 0.26 -8.82
C PHE A 155 -3.95 -0.79 -7.71
N VAL A 156 -2.79 -1.47 -7.55
CA VAL A 156 -2.53 -2.35 -6.40
C VAL A 156 -1.58 -1.63 -5.46
N PHE A 157 -2.09 -1.26 -4.29
CA PHE A 157 -1.39 -0.43 -3.30
C PHE A 157 -0.47 -1.19 -2.36
N ASP A 158 -0.27 -2.48 -2.56
CA ASP A 158 0.69 -3.24 -1.78
C ASP A 158 2.09 -2.61 -1.87
N ALA A 159 2.80 -2.53 -0.75
CA ALA A 159 4.15 -1.96 -0.73
C ALA A 159 5.17 -2.73 -1.60
N ASN A 160 4.87 -4.00 -1.94
CA ASN A 160 5.75 -4.87 -2.73
C ASN A 160 4.93 -5.95 -3.45
N TRP A 161 4.02 -5.60 -4.34
CA TRP A 161 3.20 -6.57 -5.07
C TRP A 161 4.05 -7.44 -5.99
N GLY A 162 3.85 -8.75 -5.94
CA GLY A 162 4.64 -9.75 -6.64
C GLY A 162 5.73 -10.41 -5.79
N ILE A 163 5.88 -10.03 -4.51
CA ILE A 163 6.87 -10.65 -3.64
C ILE A 163 6.46 -12.07 -3.19
N PHE A 164 5.16 -12.38 -3.12
CA PHE A 164 4.61 -13.63 -2.61
C PHE A 164 4.04 -14.50 -3.73
N GLU A 165 4.05 -15.84 -3.54
CA GLU A 165 3.39 -16.77 -4.46
C GLU A 165 1.88 -16.52 -4.57
N LYS A 166 1.23 -16.06 -3.51
CA LYS A 166 -0.19 -15.66 -3.56
C LYS A 166 -0.49 -14.58 -4.60
N ASP A 167 0.49 -13.71 -4.91
CA ASP A 167 0.33 -12.66 -5.90
C ASP A 167 0.31 -13.27 -7.32
N VAL A 168 1.06 -14.36 -7.52
CA VAL A 168 1.00 -15.16 -8.75
C VAL A 168 -0.36 -15.87 -8.87
N GLU A 169 -0.90 -16.40 -7.76
CA GLU A 169 -2.25 -16.99 -7.75
C GLU A 169 -3.31 -15.94 -8.05
N LEU A 170 -3.24 -14.78 -7.41
CA LEU A 170 -4.17 -13.68 -7.65
C LEU A 170 -4.10 -13.19 -9.10
N SER A 171 -2.92 -13.17 -9.72
CA SER A 171 -2.79 -12.77 -11.13
C SER A 171 -3.57 -13.67 -12.09
N LYS A 172 -3.73 -14.96 -11.77
CA LYS A 172 -4.57 -15.88 -12.54
C LYS A 172 -6.06 -15.53 -12.40
N GLU A 173 -6.49 -15.10 -11.21
CA GLU A 173 -7.86 -14.63 -11.00
C GLU A 173 -8.11 -13.30 -11.73
N ILE A 174 -7.15 -12.38 -11.69
CA ILE A 174 -7.22 -11.13 -12.46
C ILE A 174 -7.34 -11.42 -13.96
N LEU A 175 -6.60 -12.40 -14.49
CA LEU A 175 -6.73 -12.81 -15.90
C LEU A 175 -8.17 -13.24 -16.24
N LYS A 176 -8.84 -14.01 -15.34
CA LYS A 176 -10.24 -14.41 -15.54
C LYS A 176 -11.18 -13.19 -15.59
N VAL A 177 -10.92 -12.19 -14.75
CA VAL A 177 -11.67 -10.90 -14.75
C VAL A 177 -11.46 -10.19 -16.09
N MET A 178 -10.19 -10.11 -16.55
CA MET A 178 -9.83 -9.49 -17.83
C MET A 178 -10.51 -10.17 -19.02
N ASP A 179 -10.46 -11.49 -19.07
CA ASP A 179 -11.06 -12.27 -20.17
C ASP A 179 -12.60 -12.18 -20.15
N LYS A 180 -13.22 -12.07 -18.96
CA LYS A 180 -14.68 -12.02 -18.84
C LYS A 180 -15.27 -10.62 -19.10
N TYR A 181 -14.59 -9.56 -18.70
CA TYR A 181 -15.15 -8.21 -18.69
C TYR A 181 -14.39 -7.23 -19.60
N ASP A 182 -13.35 -7.66 -20.31
CA ASP A 182 -12.41 -6.80 -21.04
C ASP A 182 -11.86 -5.67 -20.13
N TRP A 183 -11.65 -6.00 -18.85
CA TRP A 183 -11.22 -5.09 -17.80
C TRP A 183 -10.53 -5.86 -16.66
N PRO A 184 -9.45 -5.29 -16.05
CA PRO A 184 -8.69 -4.11 -16.45
C PRO A 184 -7.79 -4.37 -17.68
N GLN A 185 -7.29 -3.29 -18.31
CA GLN A 185 -6.31 -3.35 -19.39
C GLN A 185 -4.88 -3.04 -18.90
N TYR A 186 -4.77 -2.34 -17.75
CA TYR A 186 -3.51 -1.96 -17.14
C TYR A 186 -3.56 -2.14 -15.64
N ILE A 187 -2.42 -2.55 -15.08
CA ILE A 187 -2.24 -2.74 -13.65
C ILE A 187 -1.02 -1.94 -13.24
N GLU A 188 -1.25 -0.93 -12.43
CA GLU A 188 -0.21 -0.17 -11.76
C GLU A 188 0.01 -0.73 -10.36
N CYS A 189 1.27 -0.89 -9.97
CA CYS A 189 1.63 -1.42 -8.65
C CYS A 189 3.02 -0.96 -8.23
N LEU A 190 3.27 -1.02 -6.93
CA LEU A 190 4.62 -0.88 -6.39
C LEU A 190 5.32 -2.23 -6.47
N THR A 191 6.35 -2.32 -7.29
CA THR A 191 7.06 -3.56 -7.56
C THR A 191 8.02 -3.94 -6.43
N PRO A 192 8.25 -5.24 -6.17
CA PRO A 192 9.05 -5.68 -5.04
C PRO A 192 10.55 -5.45 -5.25
N LYS A 193 11.29 -5.33 -4.15
CA LYS A 193 12.76 -5.26 -4.15
C LYS A 193 13.44 -6.61 -4.30
N SER A 194 12.69 -7.70 -4.26
CA SER A 194 13.18 -9.07 -4.33
C SER A 194 12.16 -9.93 -5.07
N ASN A 195 12.58 -11.14 -5.46
CA ASN A 195 11.71 -12.11 -6.11
C ASN A 195 11.14 -11.64 -7.48
N TRP A 196 11.97 -10.96 -8.28
CA TRP A 196 11.58 -10.47 -9.60
C TRP A 196 11.05 -11.57 -10.55
N ASN A 197 11.45 -12.83 -10.34
CA ASN A 197 10.92 -13.97 -11.09
C ASN A 197 9.40 -14.08 -10.98
N ASN A 198 8.83 -13.82 -9.80
CA ASN A 198 7.39 -13.79 -9.63
C ASN A 198 6.77 -12.62 -10.39
N LEU A 199 7.41 -11.46 -10.37
CA LEU A 199 6.93 -10.29 -11.11
C LEU A 199 6.89 -10.56 -12.64
N ILE A 200 7.90 -11.22 -13.18
CA ILE A 200 7.91 -11.64 -14.59
C ILE A 200 6.81 -12.67 -14.87
N LYS A 201 6.64 -13.68 -14.00
CA LYS A 201 5.55 -14.66 -14.13
C LYS A 201 4.18 -13.98 -14.14
N ILE A 202 3.95 -13.04 -13.20
CA ILE A 202 2.71 -12.26 -13.10
C ILE A 202 2.48 -11.49 -14.39
N ASN A 203 3.51 -10.80 -14.88
CA ASN A 203 3.40 -10.03 -16.11
C ASN A 203 3.10 -10.90 -17.35
N ASP A 204 3.70 -12.08 -17.42
CA ASP A 204 3.42 -13.04 -18.51
C ASP A 204 1.98 -13.60 -18.42
N ILE A 205 1.50 -13.96 -17.22
CA ILE A 205 0.11 -14.38 -16.98
C ILE A 205 -0.85 -13.27 -17.44
N LEU A 206 -0.56 -12.02 -17.07
CA LEU A 206 -1.40 -10.86 -17.36
C LEU A 206 -1.14 -10.25 -18.75
N LYS A 207 -0.55 -11.02 -19.67
CA LYS A 207 -0.37 -10.65 -21.09
C LYS A 207 0.36 -9.30 -21.26
N ASN A 208 1.41 -9.08 -20.46
CA ASN A 208 2.21 -7.86 -20.44
C ASN A 208 1.41 -6.58 -20.08
N ARG A 209 0.44 -6.67 -19.18
CA ARG A 209 -0.39 -5.52 -18.76
C ARG A 209 -0.02 -4.94 -17.40
N VAL A 210 1.09 -5.38 -16.82
CA VAL A 210 1.64 -4.84 -15.57
C VAL A 210 2.72 -3.82 -15.86
N GLN A 211 2.73 -2.72 -15.15
CA GLN A 211 3.86 -1.79 -15.17
C GLN A 211 5.05 -2.44 -14.43
N LEU A 212 6.18 -2.53 -15.11
CA LEU A 212 7.40 -3.10 -14.55
C LEU A 212 8.41 -2.01 -14.27
N SER A 213 8.74 -1.81 -13.01
CA SER A 213 9.76 -0.87 -12.56
C SER A 213 10.61 -1.48 -11.44
N LEU A 214 11.82 -0.98 -11.25
CA LEU A 214 12.69 -1.37 -10.15
C LEU A 214 13.37 -0.13 -9.57
N SER A 215 12.98 0.20 -8.33
CA SER A 215 13.52 1.35 -7.63
C SER A 215 14.84 0.97 -6.94
N MET A 216 15.96 1.45 -7.46
CA MET A 216 17.29 1.22 -6.91
C MET A 216 17.59 2.13 -5.72
N GLN A 217 17.02 3.33 -5.70
CA GLN A 217 17.15 4.38 -4.67
C GLN A 217 18.56 4.99 -4.58
N SER A 218 19.61 4.19 -4.54
CA SER A 218 21.03 4.52 -4.65
C SER A 218 21.81 3.32 -5.19
N LEU A 219 22.97 3.56 -5.80
CA LEU A 219 23.95 2.53 -6.16
C LEU A 219 25.21 2.57 -5.27
N SER A 220 25.31 3.54 -4.36
CA SER A 220 26.40 3.63 -3.38
C SER A 220 26.27 2.56 -2.31
N ALA A 221 27.29 1.73 -2.15
CA ALA A 221 27.30 0.67 -1.12
C ALA A 221 27.23 1.26 0.30
N GLU A 222 27.84 2.41 0.54
CA GLU A 222 27.84 3.10 1.83
C GLU A 222 26.46 3.65 2.15
N THR A 223 25.83 4.33 1.20
CA THR A 223 24.45 4.81 1.30
C THR A 223 23.49 3.66 1.55
N LEU A 224 23.56 2.57 0.77
CA LEU A 224 22.67 1.41 0.93
C LEU A 224 22.81 0.75 2.30
N LYS A 225 24.03 0.67 2.84
CA LYS A 225 24.29 0.16 4.19
C LYS A 225 23.63 1.05 5.25
N GLU A 226 23.79 2.37 5.13
CA GLU A 226 23.25 3.35 6.09
C GLU A 226 21.72 3.33 6.10
N ILE A 227 21.10 3.28 4.93
CA ILE A 227 19.64 3.22 4.80
C ILE A 227 19.05 1.82 5.02
N LYS A 228 19.87 0.83 5.42
CA LYS A 228 19.46 -0.57 5.64
C LYS A 228 18.72 -1.19 4.46
N ARG A 229 19.22 -0.92 3.25
CA ARG A 229 18.64 -1.42 2.02
C ARG A 229 19.61 -2.37 1.30
N THR A 230 19.09 -3.52 0.90
CA THR A 230 19.77 -4.42 -0.04
C THR A 230 19.12 -4.27 -1.40
N ASN A 231 19.89 -3.83 -2.38
CA ASN A 231 19.50 -3.82 -3.79
C ASN A 231 19.83 -5.16 -4.45
N TRP A 232 19.32 -5.34 -5.64
CA TRP A 232 19.82 -6.37 -6.55
C TRP A 232 21.24 -6.05 -7.00
N THR A 233 21.97 -7.08 -7.43
CA THR A 233 23.23 -6.84 -8.09
C THR A 233 22.99 -6.14 -9.43
N ILE A 234 24.01 -5.48 -9.94
CA ILE A 234 23.96 -4.82 -11.25
C ILE A 234 23.59 -5.83 -12.35
N GLU A 235 24.15 -7.05 -12.29
CA GLU A 235 23.85 -8.12 -13.26
C GLU A 235 22.37 -8.52 -13.21
N GLN A 236 21.82 -8.72 -12.02
CA GLN A 236 20.38 -9.03 -11.84
C GLN A 236 19.50 -7.91 -12.38
N TYR A 237 19.87 -6.67 -12.12
CA TYR A 237 19.14 -5.50 -12.63
C TYR A 237 19.16 -5.44 -14.16
N LEU A 238 20.34 -5.62 -14.77
CA LEU A 238 20.48 -5.63 -16.23
C LEU A 238 19.74 -6.80 -16.87
N ASP A 239 19.75 -7.99 -16.25
CA ASP A 239 18.98 -9.12 -16.76
C ASP A 239 17.48 -8.82 -16.74
N PHE A 240 16.96 -8.27 -15.64
CA PHE A 240 15.57 -7.82 -15.58
C PHE A 240 15.23 -6.80 -16.67
N ILE A 241 16.04 -5.76 -16.83
CA ILE A 241 15.86 -4.74 -17.88
C ILE A 241 15.81 -5.39 -19.27
N ASN A 242 16.72 -6.33 -19.55
CA ASN A 242 16.75 -7.05 -20.82
C ASN A 242 15.50 -7.89 -21.03
N GLN A 243 15.00 -8.53 -20.00
CA GLN A 243 13.75 -9.30 -20.09
C GLN A 243 12.53 -8.41 -20.33
N VAL A 244 12.46 -7.23 -19.68
CA VAL A 244 11.40 -6.25 -19.91
C VAL A 244 11.47 -5.68 -21.34
N LYS A 245 12.67 -5.32 -21.82
CA LYS A 245 12.89 -4.85 -23.19
C LYS A 245 12.48 -5.89 -24.25
N LYS A 246 12.81 -7.18 -24.04
CA LYS A 246 12.38 -8.27 -24.94
C LYS A 246 10.86 -8.39 -25.07
N ARG A 247 10.11 -7.92 -24.07
CA ARG A 247 8.65 -7.85 -24.05
C ARG A 247 8.08 -6.58 -24.68
N GLY A 248 8.95 -5.71 -25.21
CA GLY A 248 8.55 -4.45 -25.84
C GLY A 248 8.01 -3.40 -24.84
N LYS A 249 8.40 -3.51 -23.55
CA LYS A 249 7.91 -2.62 -22.51
C LYS A 249 8.97 -1.62 -22.07
N PRO A 250 8.56 -0.38 -21.75
CA PRO A 250 9.42 0.54 -21.03
C PRO A 250 9.64 0.04 -19.60
N THR A 251 10.74 0.45 -19.01
CA THR A 251 11.01 0.26 -17.58
C THR A 251 11.49 1.57 -16.98
N ALA A 252 11.30 1.73 -15.70
CA ALA A 252 11.75 2.88 -14.94
C ALA A 252 12.51 2.43 -13.70
N SER A 253 13.44 3.25 -13.25
CA SER A 253 14.06 3.13 -11.95
C SER A 253 13.96 4.45 -11.23
N GLU A 254 13.93 4.40 -9.92
CA GLU A 254 13.85 5.57 -9.05
C GLU A 254 15.13 5.66 -8.22
N MET A 255 15.61 6.89 -8.07
CA MET A 255 16.68 7.24 -7.16
C MET A 255 16.25 8.38 -6.25
N ILE A 256 16.67 8.33 -4.99
CA ILE A 256 16.32 9.34 -3.98
C ILE A 256 17.51 10.27 -3.76
N ILE A 257 17.23 11.56 -3.68
CA ILE A 257 18.20 12.60 -3.32
C ILE A 257 17.59 13.60 -2.31
N PRO A 258 18.32 13.96 -1.24
CA PRO A 258 19.55 13.32 -0.76
C PRO A 258 19.24 12.11 0.13
N LEU A 259 20.13 11.13 0.12
CA LEU A 259 20.13 10.05 1.11
C LEU A 259 21.34 10.21 2.05
N PRO A 260 21.28 9.69 3.30
CA PRO A 260 22.42 9.67 4.19
C PRO A 260 23.67 9.02 3.54
N GLN A 261 24.83 9.64 3.66
CA GLN A 261 26.09 9.22 3.03
C GLN A 261 26.10 9.23 1.50
N GLU A 262 25.07 9.71 0.83
CA GLU A 262 25.10 9.92 -0.62
C GLU A 262 25.90 11.18 -0.93
N THR A 263 26.88 11.07 -1.84
CA THR A 263 27.61 12.20 -2.36
C THR A 263 27.08 12.60 -3.73
N GLU A 264 27.34 13.82 -4.15
CA GLU A 264 27.00 14.29 -5.50
C GLU A 264 27.63 13.36 -6.57
N GLU A 265 28.88 12.98 -6.38
CA GLU A 265 29.60 12.10 -7.28
C GLU A 265 28.98 10.70 -7.35
N SER A 266 28.64 10.08 -6.19
CA SER A 266 28.02 8.74 -6.15
C SER A 266 26.64 8.77 -6.78
N TYR A 267 25.83 9.81 -6.50
CA TYR A 267 24.53 9.98 -7.10
C TYR A 267 24.57 10.08 -8.63
N PHE A 268 25.40 11.00 -9.16
CA PHE A 268 25.52 11.15 -10.62
C PHE A 268 26.17 9.95 -11.31
N SER A 269 27.04 9.21 -10.63
CA SER A 269 27.54 7.93 -11.11
C SER A 269 26.41 6.91 -11.26
N GLY A 270 25.51 6.84 -10.26
CA GLY A 270 24.32 5.99 -10.30
C GLY A 270 23.32 6.37 -11.42
N VAL A 271 23.12 7.68 -11.64
CA VAL A 271 22.21 8.16 -12.72
C VAL A 271 22.76 7.87 -14.12
N LYS A 272 24.08 7.87 -14.28
CA LYS A 272 24.74 7.58 -15.58
C LYS A 272 24.76 6.09 -15.93
N PHE A 273 24.59 5.23 -14.94
CA PHE A 273 24.52 3.79 -15.12
C PHE A 273 23.19 3.36 -15.75
#